data_b368fddc8059101854d8e122a6fc6ff6
#
_entry.id   b368fddc8059101854d8e122a6fc6ff6
#
_cell.length_a   1.000
_cell.length_b   1.000
_cell.length_c   1.000
_cell.angle_alpha   90.00
_cell.angle_beta   90.00
_cell.angle_gamma   90.00
#
_symmetry.space_group_name_H-M   'P 1'
#
loop_
_entity.id
_entity.type
_entity.pdbx_description
1 polymer ?
#
loop_
_entity_poly.entity_id
_entity_poly.type
_entity_poly.pdbx_seq_one_letter_code
_entity_poly.pdbx_strand_id
1 'polypeptide(L)'
;MKVTYQTCCGVDVHKSFLVATIVKTTGGIEPSYQKKRFSTFNNSILEFKQWLLDNDCHDICMESTGKYWVPVFNLLEDEINVVIANPKWVKAVKGNKDDAKDSKWIGDLFRLGLVKGSYIPCKKVRILREYTRYRYKLVSCRSSEKNRYQNALTVCNVALDSVVSDIFGKSSTSIIDYLLCLLYT
;
A
#
# COMPACT_ATOMS: atom_id res chain seq x y z
N MET A 1 -8.35 8.40 -31.98
CA MET A 1 -8.74 7.88 -30.66
C MET A 1 -9.59 8.92 -29.94
N LYS A 2 -10.63 8.52 -29.23
CA LYS A 2 -11.46 9.45 -28.45
C LYS A 2 -10.72 9.81 -27.15
N VAL A 3 -10.59 11.10 -26.85
CA VAL A 3 -10.07 11.59 -25.59
C VAL A 3 -11.14 11.45 -24.52
N THR A 4 -10.86 10.75 -23.44
CA THR A 4 -11.78 10.54 -22.31
C THR A 4 -11.67 11.66 -21.30
N TYR A 5 -10.45 12.10 -20.98
CA TYR A 5 -10.16 13.19 -20.04
C TYR A 5 -9.45 14.33 -20.78
N GLN A 6 -10.02 15.53 -20.76
CA GLN A 6 -9.41 16.71 -21.40
C GLN A 6 -8.21 17.22 -20.57
N THR A 7 -8.37 17.22 -19.24
CA THR A 7 -7.29 17.51 -18.29
C THR A 7 -7.17 16.34 -17.33
N CYS A 8 -5.98 15.77 -17.22
CA CYS A 8 -5.70 14.70 -16.25
C CYS A 8 -4.24 14.69 -15.85
N CYS A 9 -3.89 13.92 -14.82
CA CYS A 9 -2.51 13.81 -14.37
C CYS A 9 -2.09 12.34 -14.23
N GLY A 10 -0.94 12.00 -14.80
CA GLY A 10 -0.25 10.75 -14.53
C GLY A 10 0.78 10.94 -13.41
N VAL A 11 0.79 10.04 -12.44
CA VAL A 11 1.66 10.14 -11.26
C VAL A 11 2.44 8.84 -11.09
N ASP A 12 3.76 8.95 -11.06
CA ASP A 12 4.66 7.87 -10.66
C ASP A 12 5.12 8.11 -9.21
N VAL A 13 4.85 7.14 -8.33
CA VAL A 13 5.06 7.29 -6.87
C VAL A 13 6.19 6.40 -6.40
N HIS A 14 7.22 7.03 -5.84
CA HIS A 14 8.33 6.39 -5.16
C HIS A 14 8.26 6.52 -3.64
N LYS A 15 9.21 5.90 -2.93
CA LYS A 15 9.27 5.95 -1.46
C LYS A 15 9.44 7.38 -0.92
N SER A 16 10.29 8.19 -1.54
CA SER A 16 10.69 9.53 -1.04
C SER A 16 10.21 10.69 -1.88
N PHE A 17 9.69 10.43 -3.07
CA PHE A 17 9.18 11.45 -3.98
C PHE A 17 8.11 10.89 -4.91
N LEU A 18 7.38 11.78 -5.55
CA LEU A 18 6.49 11.46 -6.67
C LEU A 18 6.79 12.40 -7.85
N VAL A 19 6.57 11.90 -9.05
CA VAL A 19 6.66 12.68 -10.29
C VAL A 19 5.28 12.72 -10.91
N ALA A 20 4.76 13.92 -11.10
CA ALA A 20 3.43 14.16 -11.66
C ALA A 20 3.54 14.88 -13.01
N THR A 21 2.76 14.45 -13.98
CA THR A 21 2.65 15.08 -15.30
C THR A 21 1.18 15.37 -15.59
N ILE A 22 0.79 16.65 -15.58
CA ILE A 22 -0.52 17.08 -16.07
C ILE A 22 -0.50 17.06 -17.58
N VAL A 23 -1.56 16.50 -18.15
CA VAL A 23 -1.79 16.39 -19.59
C VAL A 23 -3.07 17.17 -19.90
N LYS A 24 -2.96 18.26 -20.70
CA LYS A 24 -4.10 19.06 -21.13
C LYS A 24 -4.28 18.95 -22.64
N THR A 25 -5.51 18.68 -23.08
CA THR A 25 -5.89 18.62 -24.49
C THR A 25 -6.84 19.77 -24.78
N THR A 26 -6.31 20.89 -25.26
CA THR A 26 -7.08 22.09 -25.58
C THR A 26 -7.25 22.18 -27.09
N GLY A 27 -8.44 21.83 -27.61
CA GLY A 27 -8.88 22.13 -28.99
C GLY A 27 -8.06 21.55 -30.15
N GLY A 28 -6.95 20.84 -29.88
CA GLY A 28 -6.05 20.25 -30.87
C GLY A 28 -5.79 18.76 -30.61
N ILE A 29 -5.10 18.13 -31.57
CA ILE A 29 -4.75 16.70 -31.49
C ILE A 29 -3.55 16.49 -30.51
N GLU A 30 -2.67 17.50 -30.39
CA GLU A 30 -1.49 17.41 -29.55
C GLU A 30 -1.74 17.90 -28.13
N PRO A 31 -1.46 17.06 -27.10
CA PRO A 31 -1.59 17.43 -25.70
C PRO A 31 -0.40 18.29 -25.25
N SER A 32 -0.66 19.24 -24.35
CA SER A 32 0.38 19.96 -23.61
C SER A 32 0.68 19.21 -22.30
N TYR A 33 1.94 19.29 -21.87
CA TYR A 33 2.43 18.61 -20.69
C TYR A 33 3.05 19.59 -19.71
N GLN A 34 2.65 19.46 -18.43
CA GLN A 34 3.26 20.20 -17.34
C GLN A 34 3.71 19.22 -16.27
N LYS A 35 5.03 19.14 -16.03
CA LYS A 35 5.63 18.17 -15.14
C LYS A 35 6.18 18.86 -13.90
N LYS A 36 5.98 18.21 -12.73
CA LYS A 36 6.55 18.66 -11.46
C LYS A 36 6.88 17.45 -10.58
N ARG A 37 7.93 17.60 -9.75
CA ARG A 37 8.35 16.62 -8.75
C ARG A 37 8.03 17.13 -7.37
N PHE A 38 7.53 16.25 -6.49
CA PHE A 38 7.18 16.54 -5.11
C PHE A 38 7.79 15.49 -4.19
N SER A 39 8.03 15.85 -2.94
CA SER A 39 8.39 14.90 -1.89
C SER A 39 7.14 14.13 -1.42
N THR A 40 7.32 12.97 -0.80
CA THR A 40 6.22 12.19 -0.19
C THR A 40 5.90 12.60 1.26
N PHE A 41 6.48 13.69 1.77
CA PHE A 41 6.05 14.29 3.05
C PHE A 41 4.68 14.97 2.89
N ASN A 42 3.87 14.94 3.97
CA ASN A 42 2.49 15.43 3.93
C ASN A 42 2.36 16.85 3.38
N ASN A 43 3.20 17.78 3.81
CA ASN A 43 3.16 19.17 3.33
C ASN A 43 3.36 19.24 1.81
N SER A 44 4.29 18.46 1.28
CA SER A 44 4.57 18.46 -0.17
C SER A 44 3.46 17.75 -0.97
N ILE A 45 2.76 16.78 -0.37
CA ILE A 45 1.57 16.17 -0.99
C ILE A 45 0.42 17.18 -0.99
N LEU A 46 0.28 18.01 0.02
CA LEU A 46 -0.71 19.10 0.02
C LEU A 46 -0.37 20.19 -1.01
N GLU A 47 0.92 20.52 -1.19
CA GLU A 47 1.37 21.38 -2.30
C GLU A 47 1.07 20.75 -3.67
N PHE A 48 1.23 19.44 -3.80
CA PHE A 48 0.84 18.70 -5.00
C PHE A 48 -0.67 18.79 -5.25
N LYS A 49 -1.49 18.61 -4.21
CA LYS A 49 -2.94 18.77 -4.29
C LYS A 49 -3.31 20.17 -4.77
N GLN A 50 -2.73 21.22 -4.16
CA GLN A 50 -2.97 22.59 -4.56
C GLN A 50 -2.57 22.83 -6.02
N TRP A 51 -1.40 22.32 -6.44
CA TRP A 51 -0.95 22.44 -7.83
C TRP A 51 -1.89 21.78 -8.83
N LEU A 52 -2.54 20.67 -8.48
CA LEU A 52 -3.56 20.03 -9.30
C LEU A 52 -4.79 20.95 -9.42
N LEU A 53 -5.29 21.50 -8.31
CA LEU A 53 -6.46 22.38 -8.27
C LEU A 53 -6.20 23.69 -9.04
N ASP A 54 -5.04 24.31 -8.88
CA ASP A 54 -4.62 25.52 -9.61
C ASP A 54 -4.59 25.29 -11.13
N ASN A 55 -4.43 24.05 -11.57
CA ASN A 55 -4.42 23.66 -12.98
C ASN A 55 -5.75 23.10 -13.49
N ASP A 56 -6.82 23.13 -12.68
CA ASP A 56 -8.14 22.55 -12.99
C ASP A 56 -8.02 21.05 -13.38
N CYS A 57 -7.20 20.31 -12.61
CA CYS A 57 -6.93 18.90 -12.81
C CYS A 57 -7.53 18.08 -11.67
N HIS A 58 -8.73 17.58 -11.87
CA HIS A 58 -9.48 16.81 -10.87
C HIS A 58 -9.35 15.29 -11.04
N ASP A 59 -8.77 14.81 -12.13
CA ASP A 59 -8.64 13.39 -12.44
C ASP A 59 -7.16 13.00 -12.49
N ILE A 60 -6.75 12.07 -11.64
CA ILE A 60 -5.37 11.57 -11.63
C ILE A 60 -5.30 10.06 -11.68
N CYS A 61 -4.23 9.54 -12.26
CA CYS A 61 -3.91 8.13 -12.28
C CYS A 61 -2.56 7.86 -11.66
N MET A 62 -2.51 6.95 -10.68
CA MET A 62 -1.28 6.49 -10.02
C MET A 62 -1.08 5.00 -10.24
N GLU A 63 0.18 4.57 -10.38
CA GLU A 63 0.52 3.15 -10.36
C GLU A 63 0.49 2.59 -8.92
N SER A 64 -0.03 1.36 -8.75
CA SER A 64 -0.11 0.69 -7.44
C SER A 64 1.20 0.03 -7.01
N THR A 65 2.33 0.72 -7.16
CA THR A 65 3.65 0.20 -6.75
C THR A 65 3.77 0.15 -5.23
N GLY A 66 3.84 -1.07 -4.68
CA GLY A 66 3.95 -1.29 -3.23
C GLY A 66 2.82 -0.65 -2.43
N LYS A 67 3.18 0.07 -1.36
CA LYS A 67 2.24 0.80 -0.49
C LYS A 67 2.41 2.32 -0.56
N TYR A 68 3.32 2.82 -1.39
CA TYR A 68 3.70 4.24 -1.41
C TYR A 68 2.59 5.15 -1.94
N TRP A 69 1.68 4.63 -2.78
CA TRP A 69 0.51 5.36 -3.27
C TRP A 69 -0.55 5.62 -2.18
N VAL A 70 -0.59 4.81 -1.10
CA VAL A 70 -1.66 4.87 -0.08
C VAL A 70 -1.70 6.22 0.67
N PRO A 71 -0.57 6.77 1.18
CA PRO A 71 -0.58 8.10 1.81
C PRO A 71 -1.02 9.20 0.86
N VAL A 72 -0.58 9.15 -0.40
CA VAL A 72 -0.97 10.13 -1.43
C VAL A 72 -2.46 10.03 -1.71
N PHE A 73 -2.99 8.83 -1.91
CA PHE A 73 -4.42 8.58 -2.11
C PHE A 73 -5.26 9.14 -0.95
N ASN A 74 -4.89 8.83 0.30
CA ASN A 74 -5.65 9.25 1.48
C ASN A 74 -5.73 10.77 1.66
N LEU A 75 -4.75 11.53 1.16
CA LEU A 75 -4.74 13.00 1.24
C LEU A 75 -5.47 13.66 0.06
N LEU A 76 -5.67 12.95 -1.03
CA LEU A 76 -6.29 13.48 -2.25
C LEU A 76 -7.75 13.05 -2.42
N GLU A 77 -8.15 11.88 -1.91
CA GLU A 77 -9.43 11.21 -2.22
C GLU A 77 -10.70 12.04 -1.93
N ASP A 78 -10.60 13.06 -1.07
CA ASP A 78 -11.77 13.88 -0.70
C ASP A 78 -12.11 14.94 -1.78
N GLU A 79 -11.15 15.37 -2.62
CA GLU A 79 -11.32 16.45 -3.58
C GLU A 79 -10.88 16.08 -5.02
N ILE A 80 -10.05 15.07 -5.15
CA ILE A 80 -9.48 14.61 -6.41
C ILE A 80 -9.95 13.19 -6.72
N ASN A 81 -10.40 12.96 -7.94
CA ASN A 81 -10.72 11.61 -8.42
C ASN A 81 -9.43 10.84 -8.71
N VAL A 82 -9.08 9.93 -7.81
CA VAL A 82 -7.81 9.18 -7.88
C VAL A 82 -8.05 7.77 -8.40
N VAL A 83 -7.55 7.47 -9.58
CA VAL A 83 -7.57 6.14 -10.16
C VAL A 83 -6.26 5.42 -9.89
N ILE A 84 -6.34 4.23 -9.29
CA ILE A 84 -5.17 3.39 -9.03
C ILE A 84 -5.06 2.32 -10.11
N ALA A 85 -4.01 2.38 -10.90
CA ALA A 85 -3.74 1.45 -11.98
C ALA A 85 -2.89 0.26 -11.51
N ASN A 86 -3.22 -0.94 -12.00
CA ASN A 86 -2.36 -2.09 -11.79
C ASN A 86 -1.12 -1.97 -12.71
N PRO A 87 0.12 -2.17 -12.20
CA PRO A 87 1.35 -2.11 -12.98
C PRO A 87 1.33 -2.94 -14.26
N LYS A 88 0.60 -4.06 -14.25
CA LYS A 88 0.45 -4.93 -15.42
C LYS A 88 -0.15 -4.21 -16.65
N TRP A 89 -1.01 -3.23 -16.41
CA TRP A 89 -1.71 -2.49 -17.48
C TRP A 89 -1.01 -1.20 -17.89
N VAL A 90 -0.05 -0.73 -17.08
CA VAL A 90 0.64 0.55 -17.26
C VAL A 90 2.09 0.37 -17.69
N LYS A 91 2.61 -0.87 -17.68
CA LYS A 91 3.99 -1.14 -18.12
C LYS A 91 4.22 -0.61 -19.53
N ALA A 92 5.12 0.37 -19.64
CA ALA A 92 5.65 0.80 -20.92
C ALA A 92 6.33 -0.37 -21.64
N VAL A 93 6.21 -0.42 -22.95
CA VAL A 93 6.97 -1.33 -23.82
C VAL A 93 8.46 -1.09 -23.56
N LYS A 94 9.25 -2.15 -23.45
CA LYS A 94 10.68 -2.15 -23.10
C LYS A 94 11.45 -0.97 -23.73
N GLY A 95 11.99 -0.11 -22.89
CA GLY A 95 12.85 1.00 -23.22
C GLY A 95 13.57 1.53 -21.98
N ASN A 96 14.49 2.49 -22.12
CA ASN A 96 15.19 3.10 -20.98
C ASN A 96 14.18 3.65 -19.97
N LYS A 97 14.20 3.10 -18.76
CA LYS A 97 13.40 3.57 -17.63
C LYS A 97 13.87 4.98 -17.25
N ASP A 98 12.94 5.91 -17.30
CA ASP A 98 13.11 7.26 -16.80
C ASP A 98 11.79 7.66 -16.14
N ASP A 99 11.81 7.96 -14.83
CA ASP A 99 10.64 8.32 -14.03
C ASP A 99 9.83 9.46 -14.66
N ALA A 100 10.52 10.29 -15.45
CA ALA A 100 9.94 11.37 -16.21
C ALA A 100 9.08 10.90 -17.40
N LYS A 101 9.45 9.81 -17.99
CA LYS A 101 8.71 9.18 -19.09
C LYS A 101 7.55 8.38 -18.54
N ASP A 102 7.73 7.79 -17.35
CA ASP A 102 6.73 6.93 -16.73
C ASP A 102 5.48 7.72 -16.30
N SER A 103 5.62 8.86 -15.63
CA SER A 103 4.47 9.71 -15.27
C SER A 103 3.74 10.28 -16.48
N LYS A 104 4.47 10.68 -17.54
CA LYS A 104 3.88 11.12 -18.80
C LYS A 104 3.10 9.99 -19.47
N TRP A 105 3.69 8.80 -19.55
CA TRP A 105 3.07 7.62 -20.14
C TRP A 105 1.77 7.22 -19.43
N ILE A 106 1.78 7.21 -18.08
CA ILE A 106 0.58 6.98 -17.28
C ILE A 106 -0.50 8.00 -17.62
N GLY A 107 -0.14 9.29 -17.74
CA GLY A 107 -1.05 10.36 -18.11
C GLY A 107 -1.64 10.19 -19.50
N ASP A 108 -0.83 9.81 -20.48
CA ASP A 108 -1.28 9.59 -21.86
C ASP A 108 -2.25 8.41 -21.97
N LEU A 109 -1.95 7.29 -21.30
CA LEU A 109 -2.86 6.14 -21.26
C LEU A 109 -4.18 6.49 -20.55
N PHE A 110 -4.09 7.23 -19.45
CA PHE A 110 -5.27 7.62 -18.68
C PHE A 110 -6.15 8.58 -19.47
N ARG A 111 -5.56 9.58 -20.12
CA ARG A 111 -6.25 10.52 -21.01
C ARG A 111 -7.11 9.82 -22.07
N LEU A 112 -6.59 8.72 -22.62
CA LEU A 112 -7.26 7.93 -23.66
C LEU A 112 -8.25 6.89 -23.10
N GLY A 113 -8.40 6.80 -21.77
CA GLY A 113 -9.27 5.81 -21.14
C GLY A 113 -8.77 4.37 -21.24
N LEU A 114 -7.46 4.16 -21.49
CA LEU A 114 -6.86 2.84 -21.64
C LEU A 114 -6.45 2.20 -20.31
N VAL A 115 -6.58 2.93 -19.21
CA VAL A 115 -6.25 2.43 -17.87
C VAL A 115 -7.48 1.86 -17.20
N LYS A 116 -7.40 0.58 -16.81
CA LYS A 116 -8.40 -0.04 -15.95
C LYS A 116 -8.05 0.23 -14.48
N GLY A 117 -8.87 1.03 -13.80
CA GLY A 117 -8.73 1.32 -12.39
C GLY A 117 -8.97 0.09 -11.50
N SER A 118 -8.19 0.00 -10.42
CA SER A 118 -8.41 -0.96 -9.35
C SER A 118 -9.52 -0.46 -8.42
N TYR A 119 -10.38 -1.37 -7.97
CA TYR A 119 -11.40 -1.02 -6.98
C TYR A 119 -10.75 -0.73 -5.62
N ILE A 120 -10.91 0.48 -5.12
CA ILE A 120 -10.48 0.88 -3.78
C ILE A 120 -11.71 1.02 -2.89
N PRO A 121 -11.85 0.20 -1.82
CA PRO A 121 -12.97 0.29 -0.90
C PRO A 121 -13.01 1.64 -0.18
N CYS A 122 -14.19 2.05 0.29
CA CYS A 122 -14.33 3.26 1.09
C CYS A 122 -13.48 3.21 2.37
N LYS A 123 -13.13 4.37 2.91
CA LYS A 123 -12.22 4.55 4.06
C LYS A 123 -12.59 3.66 5.26
N LYS A 124 -13.88 3.56 5.61
CA LYS A 124 -14.36 2.71 6.71
C LYS A 124 -14.00 1.22 6.51
N VAL A 125 -14.21 0.72 5.29
CA VAL A 125 -13.88 -0.67 4.94
C VAL A 125 -12.37 -0.89 4.92
N ARG A 126 -11.57 0.07 4.44
CA ARG A 126 -10.10 -0.02 4.47
C ARG A 126 -9.59 -0.12 5.90
N ILE A 127 -10.09 0.73 6.81
CA ILE A 127 -9.73 0.69 8.25
C ILE A 127 -10.11 -0.67 8.87
N LEU A 128 -11.33 -1.16 8.61
CA LEU A 128 -11.76 -2.46 9.12
C LEU A 128 -10.86 -3.60 8.61
N ARG A 129 -10.47 -3.58 7.35
CA ARG A 129 -9.52 -4.56 6.79
C ARG A 129 -8.15 -4.51 7.45
N GLU A 130 -7.64 -3.34 7.80
CA GLU A 130 -6.37 -3.23 8.52
C GLU A 130 -6.47 -3.82 9.95
N TYR A 131 -7.54 -3.55 10.68
CA TYR A 131 -7.76 -4.14 12.01
C TYR A 131 -7.90 -5.67 11.96
N THR A 132 -8.65 -6.19 11.01
CA THR A 132 -8.83 -7.64 10.87
C THR A 132 -7.53 -8.34 10.47
N ARG A 133 -6.75 -7.76 9.57
CA ARG A 133 -5.42 -8.26 9.18
C ARG A 133 -4.43 -8.20 10.34
N TYR A 134 -4.44 -7.13 11.11
CA TYR A 134 -3.60 -6.98 12.30
C TYR A 134 -3.94 -8.04 13.35
N ARG A 135 -5.24 -8.21 13.66
CA ARG A 135 -5.71 -9.27 14.54
C ARG A 135 -5.25 -10.65 14.06
N TYR A 136 -5.41 -10.95 12.77
CA TYR A 136 -4.95 -12.20 12.20
C TYR A 136 -3.46 -12.44 12.42
N LYS A 137 -2.63 -11.42 12.19
CA LYS A 137 -1.19 -11.50 12.45
C LYS A 137 -0.85 -11.75 13.90
N LEU A 138 -1.50 -11.06 14.82
CA LEU A 138 -1.30 -11.28 16.26
C LEU A 138 -1.67 -12.71 16.68
N VAL A 139 -2.77 -13.23 16.20
CA VAL A 139 -3.17 -14.63 16.46
C VAL A 139 -2.15 -15.61 15.88
N SER A 140 -1.66 -15.37 14.67
CA SER A 140 -0.62 -16.19 14.03
C SER A 140 0.70 -16.14 14.82
N CYS A 141 1.15 -14.96 15.24
CA CYS A 141 2.33 -14.82 16.09
C CYS A 141 2.17 -15.59 17.41
N ARG A 142 1.03 -15.43 18.07
CA ARG A 142 0.74 -16.19 19.31
C ARG A 142 0.85 -17.70 19.11
N SER A 143 0.27 -18.22 18.02
CA SER A 143 0.36 -19.65 17.70
C SER A 143 1.79 -20.10 17.44
N SER A 144 2.58 -19.28 16.74
CA SER A 144 4.00 -19.56 16.50
C SER A 144 4.79 -19.61 17.80
N GLU A 145 4.55 -18.68 18.73
CA GLU A 145 5.22 -18.69 20.05
C GLU A 145 4.81 -19.90 20.90
N LYS A 146 3.54 -20.28 20.87
CA LYS A 146 3.07 -21.51 21.53
C LYS A 146 3.78 -22.74 20.99
N ASN A 147 3.94 -22.86 19.67
CA ASN A 147 4.66 -23.97 19.05
C ASN A 147 6.14 -23.97 19.43
N ARG A 148 6.81 -22.81 19.47
CA ARG A 148 8.21 -22.71 19.94
C ARG A 148 8.39 -23.16 21.35
N TYR A 149 7.48 -22.76 22.23
CA TYR A 149 7.46 -23.16 23.64
C TYR A 149 7.32 -24.69 23.77
N GLN A 150 6.36 -25.30 23.08
CA GLN A 150 6.16 -26.74 23.07
C GLN A 150 7.38 -27.49 22.53
N ASN A 151 7.99 -26.97 21.45
CA ASN A 151 9.22 -27.55 20.93
C ASN A 151 10.37 -27.47 21.92
N ALA A 152 10.49 -26.37 22.67
CA ALA A 152 11.51 -26.24 23.72
C ALA A 152 11.31 -27.28 24.83
N LEU A 153 10.07 -27.53 25.29
CA LEU A 153 9.77 -28.58 26.26
C LEU A 153 10.15 -29.96 25.71
N THR A 154 9.85 -30.23 24.46
CA THR A 154 10.21 -31.50 23.79
C THR A 154 11.72 -31.69 23.73
N VAL A 155 12.48 -30.65 23.39
CA VAL A 155 13.95 -30.71 23.38
C VAL A 155 14.52 -30.96 24.76
N CYS A 156 13.90 -30.43 25.82
CA CYS A 156 14.25 -30.71 27.22
C CYS A 156 13.77 -32.07 27.74
N ASN A 157 13.16 -32.91 26.89
CA ASN A 157 12.51 -34.16 27.25
C ASN A 157 11.40 -34.02 28.31
N VAL A 158 10.68 -32.89 28.29
CA VAL A 158 9.53 -32.62 29.15
C VAL A 158 8.25 -32.86 28.35
N ALA A 159 7.69 -34.06 28.43
CA ALA A 159 6.48 -34.46 27.68
C ALA A 159 5.19 -34.03 28.43
N LEU A 160 5.08 -32.74 28.71
CA LEU A 160 3.93 -32.20 29.46
C LEU A 160 2.61 -32.35 28.70
N ASP A 161 2.66 -32.30 27.37
CA ASP A 161 1.51 -32.49 26.46
C ASP A 161 0.89 -33.91 26.53
N SER A 162 1.64 -34.90 27.03
CA SER A 162 1.11 -36.26 27.22
C SER A 162 0.29 -36.43 28.49
N VAL A 163 0.40 -35.51 29.44
CA VAL A 163 -0.26 -35.59 30.78
C VAL A 163 -1.28 -34.49 31.04
N VAL A 164 -1.26 -33.40 30.30
CA VAL A 164 -2.19 -32.28 30.46
C VAL A 164 -2.91 -31.98 29.15
N SER A 165 -4.19 -31.60 29.24
CA SER A 165 -5.00 -31.24 28.07
C SER A 165 -4.66 -29.85 27.48
N ASP A 166 -4.12 -28.94 28.30
CA ASP A 166 -3.68 -27.60 27.88
C ASP A 166 -2.34 -27.22 28.55
N ILE A 167 -1.29 -27.21 27.76
CA ILE A 167 0.08 -26.85 28.20
C ILE A 167 0.13 -25.40 28.71
N PHE A 168 -0.77 -24.54 28.25
CA PHE A 168 -0.83 -23.12 28.60
C PHE A 168 -1.86 -22.83 29.68
N GLY A 169 -2.46 -23.87 30.25
CA GLY A 169 -3.38 -23.78 31.39
C GLY A 169 -2.65 -23.41 32.69
N LYS A 170 -3.40 -22.96 33.67
CA LYS A 170 -2.88 -22.51 34.98
C LYS A 170 -2.03 -23.58 35.67
N SER A 171 -2.51 -24.83 35.71
CA SER A 171 -1.80 -25.95 36.34
C SER A 171 -0.47 -26.26 35.62
N SER A 172 -0.50 -26.29 34.29
CA SER A 172 0.68 -26.56 33.47
C SER A 172 1.74 -25.48 33.65
N THR A 173 1.32 -24.21 33.69
CA THR A 173 2.24 -23.08 33.93
C THR A 173 2.88 -23.19 35.29
N SER A 174 2.11 -23.53 36.36
CA SER A 174 2.64 -23.71 37.72
C SER A 174 3.64 -24.87 37.82
N ILE A 175 3.42 -25.96 37.07
CA ILE A 175 4.38 -27.09 37.02
C ILE A 175 5.69 -26.62 36.37
N ILE A 176 5.64 -25.87 35.26
CA ILE A 176 6.82 -25.38 34.57
C ILE A 176 7.57 -24.37 35.44
N ASP A 177 6.88 -23.44 36.08
CA ASP A 177 7.49 -22.46 36.99
C ASP A 177 8.26 -23.18 38.12
N TYR A 178 7.67 -24.24 38.65
CA TYR A 178 8.32 -25.06 39.70
C TYR A 178 9.56 -25.78 39.16
N LEU A 179 9.50 -26.37 37.94
CA LEU A 179 10.65 -27.01 37.30
C LEU A 179 11.78 -26.01 37.05
N LEU A 180 11.47 -24.80 36.59
CA LEU A 180 12.45 -23.75 36.37
C LEU A 180 13.11 -23.31 37.69
N CYS A 181 12.36 -23.16 38.77
CA CYS A 181 12.93 -22.85 40.07
C CYS A 181 13.91 -23.92 40.53
N LEU A 182 13.61 -25.22 40.34
CA LEU A 182 14.50 -26.30 40.70
C LEU A 182 15.83 -26.36 39.88
N LEU A 183 15.83 -25.83 38.66
CA LEU A 183 17.01 -25.77 37.78
C LEU A 183 17.95 -24.65 38.16
N TYR A 184 17.52 -23.65 38.89
CA TYR A 184 18.34 -22.49 39.30
C TYR A 184 18.71 -22.48 40.80
N THR A 185 18.33 -23.51 41.53
CA THR A 185 18.79 -23.79 42.93
C THR A 185 19.81 -24.92 42.92
#